data_7f9fe3d0acefe8840614efacb9d860b8
#
_entry.id   7f9fe3d0acefe8840614efacb9d860b8
#
_cell.length_a   1.000
_cell.length_b   1.000
_cell.length_c   1.000
_cell.angle_alpha   90.00
_cell.angle_beta   90.00
_cell.angle_gamma   90.00
#
_symmetry.space_group_name_H-M   'P 1'
#
loop_
_entity.id
_entity.type
_entity.pdbx_description
1 polymer ?
#
loop_
_entity_poly.entity_id
_entity_poly.type
_entity_poly.pdbx_seq_one_letter_code
_entity_poly.pdbx_strand_id
1 'polypeptide(L)'
;MKKFALILEILQIKKSLSFEYTDSAYDAELARIRERFIPLVKICKEYGTAMRIGTNHGSLSDRIMSRYGDTALGMVESALEFLRICEEENYYNIVLSMKSSNTQVMVEAYRLLIVKMDAEQMNYPLHLGVTEAGEGEDGRIKSAVGIGTLLEDGIGDTVRVSLTEDPEFEIPVAKALVDRYTNRLEHAPIVDLSFEVKKNKSGLPYNPFEYSRRVSSAVKNVGGENVPRIIADFSKHDKITAANLFGVGYNYSVPLDKWNLTDQACDFIYLGKNKIDFAIPGTLSMIVDAANWRATDDYENTYPYFSSNEFISAKIKSTHLNFIGLTQKDIFENADVILKSIDKTCVLVLETKNTHAMAELRRIAIELMNRNVSNPFIVKRSYNSISSDELQLHASTDFGALLLDGFPDAIWIDAHTIASPQMINSLGFGILQAARTRISKTEYISCPSCGRTLFDLQETTAKIRSRTDHLKGIKIGIMGCIVNGPGEMADADYGYVGSGPGKITLYKGKVVVERSIEAEKAVDALINLIKEHGDWVEKELKFN
;
A
#
# COMPACT_ATOMS: atom_id res chain seq x y z
N MET A 1 -34.16 -3.19 12.22
CA MET A 1 -33.06 -4.11 12.60
C MET A 1 -32.01 -3.33 13.36
N LYS A 2 -31.86 -3.53 14.67
CA LYS A 2 -30.80 -2.88 15.46
C LYS A 2 -29.52 -3.71 15.24
N LYS A 3 -28.57 -3.18 14.45
CA LYS A 3 -27.26 -3.80 14.25
C LYS A 3 -26.32 -3.21 15.31
N PHE A 4 -25.80 -4.03 16.20
CA PHE A 4 -24.69 -3.64 17.08
C PHE A 4 -23.40 -4.26 16.55
N ALA A 5 -22.37 -3.44 16.32
CA ALA A 5 -21.01 -3.90 16.13
C ALA A 5 -20.31 -3.89 17.49
N LEU A 6 -19.92 -5.04 17.99
CA LEU A 6 -19.11 -5.14 19.18
C LEU A 6 -17.65 -5.36 18.77
N ILE A 7 -16.78 -4.46 19.16
CA ILE A 7 -15.33 -4.64 19.03
C ILE A 7 -14.88 -5.35 20.29
N LEU A 8 -14.42 -6.60 20.16
CA LEU A 8 -14.11 -7.49 21.29
C LEU A 8 -12.81 -7.15 22.05
N GLU A 9 -12.16 -6.05 21.74
CA GLU A 9 -10.96 -5.56 22.44
C GLU A 9 -11.16 -5.35 23.95
N ILE A 10 -12.41 -5.11 24.36
CA ILE A 10 -12.76 -4.75 25.76
C ILE A 10 -12.66 -5.93 26.73
N LEU A 11 -12.74 -7.18 26.26
CA LEU A 11 -12.69 -8.36 27.12
C LEU A 11 -11.27 -8.81 27.50
N GLN A 12 -10.26 -8.21 26.92
CA GLN A 12 -8.86 -8.57 27.11
C GLN A 12 -8.14 -7.80 28.23
N ILE A 13 -8.84 -6.97 29.01
CA ILE A 13 -8.21 -6.10 29.99
C ILE A 13 -7.85 -6.86 31.29
N LYS A 14 -6.67 -7.42 31.32
CA LYS A 14 -5.70 -7.32 32.42
C LYS A 14 -4.32 -7.59 31.85
N LYS A 15 -3.42 -6.60 31.88
CA LYS A 15 -1.99 -6.82 31.63
C LYS A 15 -1.50 -7.83 32.64
N SER A 16 -1.23 -9.05 32.19
CA SER A 16 -0.44 -10.03 32.93
C SER A 16 1.00 -9.54 32.95
N LEU A 17 1.69 -9.70 34.06
CA LEU A 17 3.12 -9.40 34.21
C LEU A 17 4.03 -10.46 33.56
N SER A 18 3.47 -11.53 32.98
CA SER A 18 4.25 -12.57 32.29
C SER A 18 4.19 -12.40 30.76
N PHE A 19 5.36 -12.23 30.16
CA PHE A 19 5.51 -12.13 28.70
C PHE A 19 5.49 -13.50 27.99
N GLU A 20 5.54 -14.60 28.73
CA GLU A 20 5.51 -15.96 28.18
C GLU A 20 4.34 -16.74 28.79
N TYR A 21 3.48 -17.28 27.92
CA TYR A 21 2.39 -18.16 28.30
C TYR A 21 2.78 -19.61 28.04
N THR A 22 2.70 -20.45 29.10
CA THR A 22 2.69 -21.90 28.93
C THR A 22 1.37 -22.33 28.26
N ASP A 23 1.31 -23.54 27.69
CA ASP A 23 0.06 -24.04 27.09
C ASP A 23 -1.08 -24.07 28.12
N SER A 24 -0.82 -24.51 29.33
CA SER A 24 -1.83 -24.53 30.42
C SER A 24 -2.31 -23.12 30.81
N ALA A 25 -1.43 -22.12 30.81
CA ALA A 25 -1.79 -20.73 31.11
C ALA A 25 -2.62 -20.12 29.94
N TYR A 26 -2.26 -20.47 28.71
CA TYR A 26 -3.01 -20.06 27.52
C TYR A 26 -4.44 -20.60 27.54
N ASP A 27 -4.60 -21.92 27.79
CA ASP A 27 -5.89 -22.59 27.84
C ASP A 27 -6.77 -22.09 29.00
N ALA A 28 -6.18 -21.81 30.16
CA ALA A 28 -6.89 -21.23 31.29
C ALA A 28 -7.43 -19.83 31.00
N GLU A 29 -6.64 -19.01 30.29
CA GLU A 29 -7.08 -17.68 29.89
C GLU A 29 -8.17 -17.74 28.80
N LEU A 30 -8.07 -18.66 27.85
CA LEU A 30 -9.11 -18.90 26.86
C LEU A 30 -10.42 -19.36 27.50
N ALA A 31 -10.36 -20.26 28.49
CA ALA A 31 -11.54 -20.67 29.26
C ALA A 31 -12.18 -19.50 30.02
N ARG A 32 -11.38 -18.60 30.60
CA ARG A 32 -11.86 -17.38 31.26
C ARG A 32 -12.56 -16.41 30.26
N ILE A 33 -11.98 -16.25 29.07
CA ILE A 33 -12.58 -15.43 27.99
C ILE A 33 -13.91 -16.04 27.59
N ARG A 34 -13.96 -17.35 27.35
CA ARG A 34 -15.16 -18.09 27.00
C ARG A 34 -16.29 -17.86 28.02
N GLU A 35 -16.02 -18.01 29.31
CA GLU A 35 -17.00 -17.79 30.38
C GLU A 35 -17.62 -16.38 30.31
N ARG A 36 -16.80 -15.37 30.06
CA ARG A 36 -17.25 -13.96 29.96
C ARG A 36 -17.95 -13.62 28.66
N PHE A 37 -17.62 -14.31 27.59
CA PHE A 37 -18.14 -14.03 26.26
C PHE A 37 -19.48 -14.72 25.96
N ILE A 38 -19.69 -15.95 26.46
CA ILE A 38 -20.91 -16.72 26.26
C ILE A 38 -22.19 -15.95 26.64
N PRO A 39 -22.28 -15.22 27.74
CA PRO A 39 -23.49 -14.44 28.08
C PRO A 39 -23.87 -13.45 26.99
N LEU A 40 -22.88 -12.78 26.38
CA LEU A 40 -23.10 -11.85 25.27
C LEU A 40 -23.59 -12.59 24.01
N VAL A 41 -22.99 -13.72 23.66
CA VAL A 41 -23.40 -14.55 22.54
C VAL A 41 -24.86 -14.96 22.70
N LYS A 42 -25.27 -15.40 23.91
CA LYS A 42 -26.65 -15.77 24.21
C LYS A 42 -27.64 -14.63 24.06
N ILE A 43 -27.26 -13.43 24.52
CA ILE A 43 -28.10 -12.22 24.33
C ILE A 43 -28.22 -11.89 22.84
N CYS A 44 -27.13 -11.90 22.08
CA CYS A 44 -27.18 -11.65 20.64
C CYS A 44 -28.04 -12.67 19.90
N LYS A 45 -27.97 -13.94 20.31
CA LYS A 45 -28.81 -15.02 19.77
C LYS A 45 -30.30 -14.80 20.08
N GLU A 46 -30.64 -14.48 21.33
CA GLU A 46 -32.00 -14.21 21.80
C GLU A 46 -32.66 -13.07 21.01
N TYR A 47 -31.92 -11.97 20.80
CA TYR A 47 -32.45 -10.79 20.12
C TYR A 47 -32.22 -10.75 18.60
N GLY A 48 -31.64 -11.81 18.00
CA GLY A 48 -31.32 -11.88 16.59
C GLY A 48 -30.33 -10.79 16.14
N THR A 49 -29.46 -10.33 17.04
CA THR A 49 -28.50 -9.24 16.80
C THR A 49 -27.25 -9.81 16.11
N ALA A 50 -26.80 -9.20 15.02
CA ALA A 50 -25.56 -9.57 14.38
C ALA A 50 -24.35 -9.04 15.20
N MET A 51 -23.30 -9.86 15.28
CA MET A 51 -22.04 -9.52 15.95
C MET A 51 -20.92 -9.30 14.92
N ARG A 52 -20.08 -8.30 15.14
CA ARG A 52 -18.83 -8.16 14.39
C ARG A 52 -17.65 -8.51 15.29
N ILE A 53 -16.91 -9.56 14.91
CA ILE A 53 -15.63 -9.91 15.50
C ILE A 53 -14.55 -9.18 14.71
N GLY A 54 -13.77 -8.32 15.38
CA GLY A 54 -12.73 -7.53 14.73
C GLY A 54 -11.46 -7.55 15.56
N THR A 55 -10.34 -7.82 14.90
CA THR A 55 -9.01 -7.77 15.49
C THR A 55 -8.23 -6.58 14.96
N ASN A 56 -7.44 -5.94 15.83
CA ASN A 56 -6.57 -4.82 15.46
C ASN A 56 -5.12 -5.26 15.58
N HIS A 57 -4.34 -5.07 14.52
CA HIS A 57 -2.89 -5.08 14.60
C HIS A 57 -2.41 -4.07 15.65
N GLY A 58 -1.48 -4.46 16.48
CA GLY A 58 -0.97 -3.63 17.59
C GLY A 58 -1.78 -3.68 18.89
N SER A 59 -2.99 -4.29 18.89
CA SER A 59 -3.86 -4.41 20.07
C SER A 59 -4.23 -5.86 20.39
N LEU A 60 -3.41 -6.82 19.98
CA LEU A 60 -3.62 -8.23 20.30
C LEU A 60 -3.35 -8.50 21.78
N SER A 61 -4.03 -9.51 22.36
CA SER A 61 -3.83 -9.89 23.76
C SER A 61 -2.45 -10.47 24.02
N ASP A 62 -1.95 -10.33 25.27
CA ASP A 62 -0.63 -10.82 25.67
C ASP A 62 -0.43 -12.32 25.35
N ARG A 63 -1.46 -13.16 25.50
CA ARG A 63 -1.40 -14.59 25.16
C ARG A 63 -1.23 -14.83 23.65
N ILE A 64 -1.92 -14.05 22.80
CA ILE A 64 -1.77 -14.12 21.35
C ILE A 64 -0.38 -13.61 20.95
N MET A 65 0.04 -12.48 21.53
CA MET A 65 1.37 -11.90 21.32
C MET A 65 2.49 -12.88 21.70
N SER A 66 2.34 -13.60 22.81
CA SER A 66 3.31 -14.61 23.27
C SER A 66 3.43 -15.80 22.31
N ARG A 67 2.32 -16.25 21.70
CA ARG A 67 2.31 -17.46 20.87
C ARG A 67 2.51 -17.19 19.38
N TYR A 68 1.93 -16.11 18.85
CA TYR A 68 1.88 -15.81 17.41
C TYR A 68 2.51 -14.48 17.04
N GLY A 69 2.86 -13.63 18.03
CA GLY A 69 3.36 -12.27 17.78
C GLY A 69 2.29 -11.30 17.30
N ASP A 70 2.71 -10.05 17.04
CA ASP A 70 1.88 -9.02 16.41
C ASP A 70 1.95 -9.20 14.89
N THR A 71 1.30 -10.24 14.41
CA THR A 71 1.40 -10.72 13.01
C THR A 71 0.01 -10.95 12.41
N ALA A 72 -0.05 -11.11 11.09
CA ALA A 72 -1.26 -11.53 10.39
C ALA A 72 -1.85 -12.83 10.98
N LEU A 73 -1.00 -13.81 11.30
CA LEU A 73 -1.42 -15.06 11.93
C LEU A 73 -2.00 -14.82 13.35
N GLY A 74 -1.38 -13.96 14.15
CA GLY A 74 -1.90 -13.59 15.47
C GLY A 74 -3.28 -12.93 15.38
N MET A 75 -3.50 -12.06 14.39
CA MET A 75 -4.82 -11.46 14.15
C MET A 75 -5.87 -12.53 13.80
N VAL A 76 -5.52 -13.46 12.92
CA VAL A 76 -6.41 -14.53 12.46
C VAL A 76 -6.78 -15.47 13.60
N GLU A 77 -5.80 -16.01 14.31
CA GLU A 77 -6.07 -16.92 15.42
C GLU A 77 -6.86 -16.25 16.56
N SER A 78 -6.62 -14.96 16.81
CA SER A 78 -7.44 -14.18 17.75
C SER A 78 -8.92 -14.14 17.35
N ALA A 79 -9.22 -14.02 16.06
CA ALA A 79 -10.61 -14.03 15.57
C ALA A 79 -11.22 -15.43 15.61
N LEU A 80 -10.47 -16.46 15.19
CA LEU A 80 -10.93 -17.85 15.14
C LEU A 80 -11.29 -18.39 16.54
N GLU A 81 -10.57 -18.02 17.59
CA GLU A 81 -10.92 -18.39 18.95
C GLU A 81 -12.34 -17.94 19.34
N PHE A 82 -12.71 -16.70 19.00
CA PHE A 82 -14.06 -16.20 19.25
C PHE A 82 -15.11 -16.85 18.34
N LEU A 83 -14.75 -17.16 17.09
CA LEU A 83 -15.64 -17.89 16.19
C LEU A 83 -15.96 -19.29 16.71
N ARG A 84 -14.95 -20.04 17.14
CA ARG A 84 -15.12 -21.39 17.71
C ARG A 84 -16.09 -21.35 18.91
N ILE A 85 -15.96 -20.36 19.81
CA ILE A 85 -16.89 -20.17 20.93
C ILE A 85 -18.32 -19.87 20.43
N CYS A 86 -18.48 -19.04 19.42
CA CYS A 86 -19.80 -18.74 18.85
C CYS A 86 -20.47 -19.97 18.22
N GLU A 87 -19.71 -20.77 17.46
CA GLU A 87 -20.22 -21.99 16.82
C GLU A 87 -20.60 -23.06 17.84
N GLU A 88 -19.84 -23.22 18.92
CA GLU A 88 -20.19 -24.10 20.05
C GLU A 88 -21.51 -23.70 20.72
N GLU A 89 -21.85 -22.41 20.74
CA GLU A 89 -23.15 -21.89 21.20
C GLU A 89 -24.21 -21.86 20.08
N ASN A 90 -23.93 -22.43 18.90
CA ASN A 90 -24.78 -22.41 17.70
C ASN A 90 -25.21 -20.98 17.30
N TYR A 91 -24.27 -20.05 17.27
CA TYR A 91 -24.49 -18.68 16.87
C TYR A 91 -23.63 -18.32 15.66
N TYR A 92 -24.28 -18.01 14.53
CA TYR A 92 -23.66 -17.84 13.20
C TYR A 92 -23.90 -16.46 12.57
N ASN A 93 -24.61 -15.55 13.26
CA ASN A 93 -24.89 -14.22 12.72
C ASN A 93 -23.70 -13.28 12.96
N ILE A 94 -22.59 -13.53 12.27
CA ILE A 94 -21.28 -12.92 12.53
C ILE A 94 -20.73 -12.29 11.26
N VAL A 95 -20.00 -11.17 11.42
CA VAL A 95 -19.17 -10.51 10.39
C VAL A 95 -17.75 -10.37 10.95
N LEU A 96 -16.74 -10.57 10.12
CA LEU A 96 -15.34 -10.49 10.53
C LEU A 96 -14.66 -9.23 9.98
N SER A 97 -13.68 -8.70 10.72
CA SER A 97 -12.82 -7.62 10.24
C SER A 97 -11.40 -7.71 10.79
N MET A 98 -10.41 -7.72 9.89
CA MET A 98 -8.97 -7.64 10.21
C MET A 98 -8.52 -6.21 9.98
N LYS A 99 -8.21 -5.47 11.04
CA LYS A 99 -7.92 -4.04 10.98
C LYS A 99 -6.44 -3.78 11.18
N SER A 100 -5.84 -3.06 10.23
CA SER A 100 -4.46 -2.58 10.32
C SER A 100 -4.30 -1.27 9.55
N SER A 101 -3.43 -0.40 10.02
CA SER A 101 -2.94 0.76 9.26
C SER A 101 -1.85 0.36 8.25
N ASN A 102 -1.27 -0.82 8.41
CA ASN A 102 -0.34 -1.44 7.49
C ASN A 102 -1.09 -2.28 6.46
N THR A 103 -1.06 -1.85 5.19
CA THR A 103 -1.77 -2.48 4.09
C THR A 103 -1.28 -3.90 3.81
N GLN A 104 0.02 -4.19 3.94
CA GLN A 104 0.59 -5.53 3.80
C GLN A 104 -0.01 -6.48 4.83
N VAL A 105 0.09 -6.14 6.12
CA VAL A 105 -0.46 -6.95 7.22
C VAL A 105 -1.97 -7.16 7.07
N MET A 106 -2.71 -6.12 6.65
CA MET A 106 -4.15 -6.21 6.44
C MET A 106 -4.48 -7.26 5.36
N VAL A 107 -3.84 -7.16 4.19
CA VAL A 107 -4.09 -8.06 3.06
C VAL A 107 -3.69 -9.49 3.40
N GLU A 108 -2.53 -9.70 4.00
CA GLU A 108 -2.08 -11.00 4.48
C GLU A 108 -3.07 -11.63 5.47
N ALA A 109 -3.56 -10.84 6.43
CA ALA A 109 -4.49 -11.32 7.45
C ALA A 109 -5.82 -11.79 6.84
N TYR A 110 -6.41 -11.05 5.89
CA TYR A 110 -7.65 -11.49 5.24
C TYR A 110 -7.44 -12.72 4.36
N ARG A 111 -6.36 -12.76 3.56
CA ARG A 111 -6.04 -13.93 2.73
C ARG A 111 -5.84 -15.18 3.61
N LEU A 112 -5.09 -15.05 4.71
CA LEU A 112 -4.85 -16.15 5.64
C LEU A 112 -6.12 -16.56 6.39
N LEU A 113 -6.98 -15.59 6.76
CA LEU A 113 -8.25 -15.85 7.44
C LEU A 113 -9.15 -16.76 6.60
N ILE A 114 -9.27 -16.52 5.30
CA ILE A 114 -10.08 -17.35 4.39
C ILE A 114 -9.57 -18.79 4.39
N VAL A 115 -8.27 -18.99 4.19
CA VAL A 115 -7.69 -20.35 4.16
C VAL A 115 -7.91 -21.08 5.48
N LYS A 116 -7.83 -20.37 6.59
CA LYS A 116 -8.07 -20.96 7.92
C LYS A 116 -9.54 -21.25 8.16
N MET A 117 -10.43 -20.36 7.76
CA MET A 117 -11.89 -20.60 7.84
C MET A 117 -12.30 -21.80 6.97
N ASP A 118 -11.81 -21.89 5.74
CA ASP A 118 -12.06 -23.02 4.85
C ASP A 118 -11.63 -24.34 5.47
N ALA A 119 -10.46 -24.37 6.13
CA ALA A 119 -9.96 -25.56 6.82
C ALA A 119 -10.85 -26.01 7.99
N GLU A 120 -11.55 -25.07 8.64
CA GLU A 120 -12.50 -25.32 9.73
C GLU A 120 -13.97 -25.36 9.26
N GLN A 121 -14.22 -25.33 7.94
CA GLN A 121 -15.57 -25.33 7.31
C GLN A 121 -16.42 -24.11 7.72
N MET A 122 -15.78 -22.99 8.01
CA MET A 122 -16.40 -21.71 8.34
C MET A 122 -16.56 -20.85 7.09
N ASN A 123 -17.67 -20.10 7.00
CA ASN A 123 -17.95 -19.19 5.89
C ASN A 123 -18.67 -17.93 6.40
N TYR A 124 -17.91 -16.97 6.91
CA TYR A 124 -18.44 -15.72 7.46
C TYR A 124 -18.14 -14.53 6.56
N PRO A 125 -19.10 -13.58 6.43
CA PRO A 125 -18.89 -12.35 5.68
C PRO A 125 -17.72 -11.52 6.23
N LEU A 126 -17.00 -10.87 5.30
CA LEU A 126 -15.83 -10.06 5.60
C LEU A 126 -16.11 -8.56 5.42
N HIS A 127 -15.76 -7.76 6.42
CA HIS A 127 -15.85 -6.31 6.41
C HIS A 127 -14.47 -5.70 6.27
N LEU A 128 -14.14 -5.22 5.07
CA LEU A 128 -12.83 -4.69 4.73
C LEU A 128 -12.65 -3.24 5.21
N GLY A 129 -11.46 -2.89 5.64
CA GLY A 129 -11.10 -1.51 5.94
C GLY A 129 -9.65 -1.35 6.39
N VAL A 130 -8.97 -0.34 5.84
CA VAL A 130 -7.70 0.14 6.37
C VAL A 130 -8.03 1.09 7.52
N THR A 131 -7.48 0.87 8.72
CA THR A 131 -7.69 1.78 9.84
C THR A 131 -6.64 2.89 9.84
N GLU A 132 -7.03 4.06 10.36
CA GLU A 132 -6.14 5.22 10.48
C GLU A 132 -5.38 5.51 9.17
N ALA A 133 -6.11 5.48 8.05
CA ALA A 133 -5.51 5.64 6.72
C ALA A 133 -4.88 7.03 6.51
N GLY A 134 -5.32 8.03 7.28
CA GLY A 134 -4.85 9.40 7.19
C GLY A 134 -5.87 10.30 6.48
N GLU A 135 -5.42 11.49 6.10
CA GLU A 135 -6.26 12.50 5.45
C GLU A 135 -5.96 12.64 3.95
N GLY A 136 -6.88 13.26 3.22
CA GLY A 136 -6.72 13.70 1.85
C GLY A 136 -6.32 12.59 0.89
N GLU A 137 -5.34 12.87 0.05
CA GLU A 137 -4.82 11.96 -0.96
C GLU A 137 -4.25 10.67 -0.34
N ASP A 138 -3.47 10.80 0.74
CA ASP A 138 -2.79 9.66 1.37
C ASP A 138 -3.78 8.63 1.93
N GLY A 139 -4.86 9.09 2.57
CA GLY A 139 -5.90 8.22 3.10
C GLY A 139 -6.66 7.47 2.01
N ARG A 140 -6.97 8.15 0.89
CA ARG A 140 -7.63 7.56 -0.27
C ARG A 140 -6.75 6.51 -0.95
N ILE A 141 -5.48 6.84 -1.21
CA ILE A 141 -4.49 5.92 -1.80
C ILE A 141 -4.33 4.69 -0.91
N LYS A 142 -4.10 4.87 0.38
CA LYS A 142 -3.91 3.76 1.33
C LYS A 142 -5.14 2.86 1.41
N SER A 143 -6.34 3.43 1.46
CA SER A 143 -7.60 2.69 1.44
C SER A 143 -7.77 1.90 0.13
N ALA A 144 -7.48 2.51 -1.02
CA ALA A 144 -7.58 1.85 -2.32
C ALA A 144 -6.53 0.72 -2.48
N VAL A 145 -5.30 0.92 -2.01
CA VAL A 145 -4.27 -0.13 -1.99
C VAL A 145 -4.71 -1.33 -1.15
N GLY A 146 -5.18 -1.12 0.08
CA GLY A 146 -5.57 -2.23 0.96
C GLY A 146 -6.89 -2.89 0.57
N ILE A 147 -7.97 -2.11 0.49
CA ILE A 147 -9.32 -2.62 0.16
C ILE A 147 -9.36 -3.11 -1.28
N GLY A 148 -8.83 -2.31 -2.22
CA GLY A 148 -8.83 -2.64 -3.65
C GLY A 148 -8.10 -3.94 -3.95
N THR A 149 -6.97 -4.24 -3.30
CA THR A 149 -6.26 -5.51 -3.46
C THR A 149 -7.15 -6.70 -3.10
N LEU A 150 -7.87 -6.63 -1.98
CA LEU A 150 -8.75 -7.71 -1.56
C LEU A 150 -9.98 -7.85 -2.49
N LEU A 151 -10.54 -6.73 -2.95
CA LEU A 151 -11.62 -6.78 -3.95
C LEU A 151 -11.15 -7.37 -5.28
N GLU A 152 -9.91 -7.13 -5.71
CA GLU A 152 -9.31 -7.79 -6.88
C GLU A 152 -9.09 -9.30 -6.66
N ASP A 153 -8.90 -9.73 -5.41
CA ASP A 153 -8.84 -11.16 -5.04
C ASP A 153 -10.25 -11.80 -4.94
N GLY A 154 -11.33 -11.02 -5.13
CA GLY A 154 -12.71 -11.50 -4.93
C GLY A 154 -13.12 -11.58 -3.46
N ILE A 155 -12.41 -10.91 -2.56
CA ILE A 155 -12.58 -10.93 -1.12
C ILE A 155 -13.30 -9.67 -0.65
N GLY A 156 -14.36 -9.81 0.16
CA GLY A 156 -15.03 -8.73 0.85
C GLY A 156 -16.50 -8.61 0.51
N ASP A 157 -17.33 -8.49 1.55
CA ASP A 157 -18.79 -8.37 1.47
C ASP A 157 -19.26 -6.94 1.77
N THR A 158 -18.50 -6.24 2.59
CA THR A 158 -18.72 -4.82 2.91
C THR A 158 -17.38 -4.10 3.05
N VAL A 159 -17.39 -2.79 2.81
CA VAL A 159 -16.18 -1.96 2.93
C VAL A 159 -16.41 -0.78 3.86
N ARG A 160 -15.35 -0.32 4.51
CA ARG A 160 -15.27 0.95 5.23
C ARG A 160 -14.00 1.67 4.84
N VAL A 161 -14.14 2.88 4.36
CA VAL A 161 -13.03 3.84 4.26
C VAL A 161 -12.93 4.59 5.59
N SER A 162 -11.73 4.92 6.03
CA SER A 162 -11.44 5.59 7.30
C SER A 162 -10.50 6.76 7.03
N LEU A 163 -11.06 7.97 6.92
CA LEU A 163 -10.33 9.19 6.64
C LEU A 163 -10.36 10.13 7.85
N THR A 164 -9.30 10.94 8.00
CA THR A 164 -9.26 12.04 8.98
C THR A 164 -9.97 13.27 8.37
N GLU A 165 -11.24 13.09 8.01
CA GLU A 165 -12.11 14.08 7.37
C GLU A 165 -13.52 13.94 7.94
N ASP A 166 -14.45 14.82 7.54
CA ASP A 166 -15.85 14.68 7.93
C ASP A 166 -16.44 13.39 7.33
N PRO A 167 -17.27 12.64 8.10
CA PRO A 167 -17.70 11.29 7.71
C PRO A 167 -18.43 11.20 6.38
N GLU A 168 -19.08 12.26 5.92
CA GLU A 168 -19.76 12.32 4.62
C GLU A 168 -18.80 12.17 3.44
N PHE A 169 -17.50 12.52 3.58
CA PHE A 169 -16.50 12.36 2.53
C PHE A 169 -15.99 10.92 2.39
N GLU A 170 -16.19 10.06 3.39
CA GLU A 170 -15.84 8.65 3.31
C GLU A 170 -16.76 7.87 2.34
N ILE A 171 -18.05 8.23 2.28
CA ILE A 171 -19.07 7.49 1.51
C ILE A 171 -18.79 7.51 0.00
N PRO A 172 -18.51 8.66 -0.64
CA PRO A 172 -18.18 8.69 -2.07
C PRO A 172 -16.95 7.85 -2.42
N VAL A 173 -15.92 7.87 -1.58
CA VAL A 173 -14.69 7.10 -1.79
C VAL A 173 -14.96 5.60 -1.68
N ALA A 174 -15.67 5.17 -0.63
CA ALA A 174 -16.06 3.77 -0.44
C ALA A 174 -16.92 3.27 -1.61
N LYS A 175 -17.88 4.10 -2.07
CA LYS A 175 -18.73 3.78 -3.20
C LYS A 175 -17.93 3.64 -4.50
N ALA A 176 -17.06 4.60 -4.81
CA ALA A 176 -16.23 4.57 -6.03
C ALA A 176 -15.32 3.34 -6.08
N LEU A 177 -14.78 2.89 -4.94
CA LEU A 177 -14.01 1.66 -4.85
C LEU A 177 -14.84 0.42 -5.24
N VAL A 178 -16.11 0.36 -4.80
CA VAL A 178 -16.98 -0.81 -5.06
C VAL A 178 -17.61 -0.74 -6.43
N ASP A 179 -18.06 0.43 -6.89
CA ASP A 179 -18.74 0.63 -8.19
C ASP A 179 -17.87 0.19 -9.37
N ARG A 180 -16.55 0.25 -9.22
CA ARG A 180 -15.59 -0.26 -10.20
C ARG A 180 -15.85 -1.74 -10.54
N TYR A 181 -16.33 -2.54 -9.61
CA TYR A 181 -16.54 -3.99 -9.77
C TYR A 181 -17.95 -4.33 -10.28
N THR A 182 -18.96 -3.52 -9.97
CA THR A 182 -20.34 -3.75 -10.42
C THR A 182 -20.50 -3.68 -11.93
N ASN A 183 -19.69 -2.92 -12.62
CA ASN A 183 -19.72 -2.71 -14.08
C ASN A 183 -18.63 -3.49 -14.84
N ARG A 184 -17.92 -4.43 -14.18
CA ARG A 184 -16.76 -5.14 -14.76
C ARG A 184 -17.11 -6.50 -15.35
N LEU A 185 -18.36 -6.72 -15.77
CA LEU A 185 -18.83 -8.00 -16.28
C LEU A 185 -18.23 -8.35 -17.65
N GLU A 186 -17.90 -7.33 -18.47
CA GLU A 186 -17.31 -7.51 -19.79
C GLU A 186 -15.83 -7.13 -19.76
N HIS A 187 -14.96 -8.12 -19.79
CA HIS A 187 -13.52 -7.96 -19.93
C HIS A 187 -12.96 -8.95 -20.95
N ALA A 188 -11.79 -8.63 -21.54
CA ALA A 188 -11.10 -9.57 -22.40
C ALA A 188 -10.69 -10.82 -21.62
N PRO A 189 -10.71 -12.02 -22.24
CA PRO A 189 -10.33 -13.26 -21.57
C PRO A 189 -8.91 -13.18 -21.01
N ILE A 190 -8.74 -13.63 -19.78
CA ILE A 190 -7.44 -13.79 -19.13
C ILE A 190 -7.09 -15.27 -19.20
N VAL A 191 -5.86 -15.60 -19.59
CA VAL A 191 -5.41 -16.99 -19.70
C VAL A 191 -5.42 -17.66 -18.33
N ASP A 192 -6.09 -18.80 -18.20
CA ASP A 192 -6.16 -19.56 -16.98
C ASP A 192 -4.76 -20.00 -16.48
N LEU A 193 -4.63 -20.14 -15.16
CA LEU A 193 -3.49 -20.83 -14.58
C LEU A 193 -3.60 -22.33 -14.91
N SER A 194 -2.68 -22.87 -15.71
CA SER A 194 -2.55 -24.33 -15.83
C SER A 194 -2.04 -24.86 -14.49
N PHE A 195 -2.71 -25.86 -13.89
CA PHE A 195 -2.39 -26.41 -12.58
C PHE A 195 -1.06 -27.19 -12.49
N GLU A 196 -0.21 -27.14 -13.50
CA GLU A 196 1.17 -27.64 -13.46
C GLU A 196 2.15 -26.66 -12.77
N VAL A 197 1.64 -25.75 -11.96
CA VAL A 197 2.46 -24.77 -11.22
C VAL A 197 3.33 -25.51 -10.20
N LYS A 198 4.62 -25.25 -10.25
CA LYS A 198 5.63 -25.82 -9.35
C LYS A 198 5.24 -25.62 -7.89
N LYS A 199 5.18 -26.73 -7.17
CA LYS A 199 4.60 -26.94 -5.83
C LYS A 199 5.31 -26.16 -4.71
N ASN A 200 4.90 -24.94 -4.46
CA ASN A 200 4.88 -24.45 -3.08
C ASN A 200 3.51 -24.79 -2.46
N LYS A 201 3.30 -24.54 -1.17
CA LYS A 201 2.05 -24.89 -0.46
C LYS A 201 0.79 -24.25 -1.04
N SER A 202 0.91 -23.14 -1.78
CA SER A 202 -0.18 -22.42 -2.44
C SER A 202 -0.34 -22.79 -3.92
N GLY A 203 0.60 -23.53 -4.50
CA GLY A 203 0.66 -23.79 -5.94
C GLY A 203 1.10 -22.58 -6.78
N LEU A 204 1.41 -21.45 -6.16
CA LEU A 204 1.88 -20.22 -6.79
C LEU A 204 3.41 -20.08 -6.67
N PRO A 205 4.07 -19.32 -7.57
CA PRO A 205 5.51 -19.07 -7.49
C PRO A 205 5.90 -18.04 -6.41
N TYR A 206 4.93 -17.51 -5.67
CA TYR A 206 5.09 -16.58 -4.56
C TYR A 206 4.19 -16.96 -3.39
N ASN A 207 4.43 -16.36 -2.20
CA ASN A 207 3.59 -16.56 -1.04
C ASN A 207 2.57 -15.41 -0.92
N PRO A 208 1.26 -15.64 -1.15
CA PRO A 208 0.24 -14.59 -1.02
C PRO A 208 -0.09 -14.22 0.43
N PHE A 209 0.43 -14.96 1.41
CA PHE A 209 0.16 -14.83 2.85
C PHE A 209 1.29 -14.18 3.64
N GLU A 210 2.39 -13.87 2.98
CA GLU A 210 3.56 -13.23 3.57
C GLU A 210 4.30 -12.44 2.50
N TYR A 211 4.42 -11.13 2.69
CA TYR A 211 5.08 -10.28 1.72
C TYR A 211 6.54 -10.66 1.51
N SER A 212 6.88 -10.91 0.26
CA SER A 212 8.25 -11.09 -0.16
C SER A 212 8.43 -10.48 -1.54
N ARG A 213 9.38 -9.56 -1.67
CA ARG A 213 9.67 -9.00 -2.97
C ARG A 213 10.26 -10.06 -3.88
N ARG A 214 9.78 -10.13 -5.12
CA ARG A 214 10.32 -11.00 -6.17
C ARG A 214 11.81 -10.73 -6.37
N VAL A 215 12.61 -11.78 -6.42
CA VAL A 215 14.03 -11.67 -6.74
C VAL A 215 14.16 -11.37 -8.23
N SER A 216 14.76 -10.23 -8.56
CA SER A 216 15.09 -9.82 -9.92
C SER A 216 16.57 -9.48 -10.06
N SER A 217 17.11 -9.56 -11.28
CA SER A 217 18.44 -9.05 -11.58
C SER A 217 18.40 -7.51 -11.63
N ALA A 218 19.52 -6.87 -11.27
CA ALA A 218 19.62 -5.43 -11.42
C ALA A 218 20.01 -5.07 -12.87
N VAL A 219 19.27 -4.15 -13.48
CA VAL A 219 19.62 -3.51 -14.76
C VAL A 219 19.73 -2.02 -14.49
N LYS A 220 20.93 -1.50 -14.41
CA LYS A 220 21.26 -0.16 -13.89
C LYS A 220 20.62 0.04 -12.50
N ASN A 221 19.66 0.96 -12.39
CA ASN A 221 18.95 1.27 -11.15
C ASN A 221 17.54 0.63 -11.06
N VAL A 222 17.20 -0.34 -11.93
CA VAL A 222 15.91 -1.08 -11.91
C VAL A 222 16.14 -2.51 -11.47
N GLY A 223 15.32 -3.04 -10.57
CA GLY A 223 15.43 -4.41 -10.07
C GLY A 223 16.55 -4.62 -9.04
N GLY A 224 16.80 -5.85 -8.67
CA GLY A 224 17.72 -6.21 -7.60
C GLY A 224 17.32 -5.58 -6.27
N GLU A 225 18.29 -5.07 -5.53
CA GLU A 225 18.09 -4.38 -4.25
C GLU A 225 17.54 -2.93 -4.38
N ASN A 226 17.37 -2.44 -5.62
CA ASN A 226 16.86 -1.09 -5.81
C ASN A 226 15.36 -1.02 -5.42
N VAL A 227 14.95 0.06 -4.75
CA VAL A 227 13.52 0.31 -4.51
C VAL A 227 12.76 0.48 -5.84
N PRO A 228 11.46 0.18 -5.90
CA PRO A 228 10.69 0.35 -7.12
C PRO A 228 10.76 1.77 -7.67
N ARG A 229 10.90 1.90 -8.99
CA ARG A 229 11.12 3.17 -9.70
C ARG A 229 9.82 3.79 -10.18
N ILE A 230 9.86 5.10 -10.44
CA ILE A 230 8.77 5.87 -11.03
C ILE A 230 9.19 6.34 -12.43
N ILE A 231 8.31 6.11 -13.40
CA ILE A 231 8.44 6.61 -14.76
C ILE A 231 7.36 7.65 -14.99
N ALA A 232 7.75 8.88 -15.29
CA ALA A 232 6.85 9.96 -15.65
C ALA A 232 6.70 10.03 -17.19
N ASP A 233 5.48 10.18 -17.69
CA ASP A 233 5.19 10.21 -19.13
C ASP A 233 5.11 11.65 -19.65
N PHE A 234 6.04 12.02 -20.51
CA PHE A 234 6.12 13.32 -21.19
C PHE A 234 5.92 13.20 -22.71
N SER A 235 5.52 12.03 -23.21
CA SER A 235 5.42 11.74 -24.65
C SER A 235 4.41 12.62 -25.39
N LYS A 236 3.47 13.22 -24.68
CA LYS A 236 2.41 14.08 -25.22
C LYS A 236 2.65 15.57 -25.04
N HIS A 237 3.81 15.96 -24.50
CA HIS A 237 4.18 17.37 -24.41
C HIS A 237 4.77 17.84 -25.76
N ASP A 238 4.24 18.93 -26.30
CA ASP A 238 4.75 19.48 -27.57
C ASP A 238 6.19 20.01 -27.41
N LYS A 239 6.48 20.64 -26.28
CA LYS A 239 7.82 21.14 -25.93
C LYS A 239 8.10 20.87 -24.46
N ILE A 240 9.24 20.26 -24.17
CA ILE A 240 9.70 19.99 -22.80
C ILE A 240 10.79 20.98 -22.45
N THR A 241 10.64 21.68 -21.34
CA THR A 241 11.57 22.65 -20.78
C THR A 241 12.02 22.22 -19.38
N ALA A 242 13.09 22.82 -18.87
CA ALA A 242 13.55 22.57 -17.51
C ALA A 242 12.47 22.81 -16.45
N ALA A 243 11.59 23.81 -16.67
CA ALA A 243 10.47 24.09 -15.78
C ALA A 243 9.44 22.96 -15.71
N ASN A 244 9.25 22.16 -16.76
CA ASN A 244 8.32 21.03 -16.73
C ASN A 244 8.77 19.93 -15.76
N LEU A 245 10.08 19.80 -15.53
CA LEU A 245 10.63 18.81 -14.60
C LEU A 245 10.33 19.13 -13.12
N PHE A 246 9.89 20.36 -12.81
CA PHE A 246 9.45 20.74 -11.46
C PHE A 246 8.30 19.84 -10.98
N GLY A 247 7.35 19.55 -11.85
CA GLY A 247 6.21 18.66 -11.53
C GLY A 247 6.60 17.21 -11.19
N VAL A 248 7.82 16.80 -11.54
CA VAL A 248 8.32 15.43 -11.28
C VAL A 248 9.55 15.43 -10.37
N GLY A 249 9.68 16.48 -9.55
CA GLY A 249 10.61 16.54 -8.44
C GLY A 249 11.99 17.15 -8.73
N TYR A 250 12.19 17.82 -9.87
CA TYR A 250 13.45 18.45 -10.24
C TYR A 250 13.29 19.96 -10.38
N ASN A 251 14.02 20.73 -9.59
CA ASN A 251 14.00 22.19 -9.63
C ASN A 251 15.35 22.74 -10.09
N TYR A 252 15.38 23.40 -11.26
CA TYR A 252 16.59 24.04 -11.78
C TYR A 252 16.76 25.45 -11.23
N SER A 253 17.85 25.69 -10.52
CA SER A 253 18.23 27.02 -10.06
C SER A 253 19.10 27.71 -11.09
N VAL A 254 18.52 28.66 -11.82
CA VAL A 254 19.25 29.45 -12.81
C VAL A 254 20.45 30.21 -12.21
N PRO A 255 20.33 30.87 -11.02
CA PRO A 255 21.48 31.59 -10.44
C PRO A 255 22.66 30.70 -10.04
N LEU A 256 22.38 29.43 -9.71
CA LEU A 256 23.40 28.48 -9.25
C LEU A 256 23.83 27.49 -10.34
N ASP A 257 23.19 27.55 -11.49
CA ASP A 257 23.37 26.57 -12.60
C ASP A 257 23.32 25.11 -12.08
N LYS A 258 22.30 24.81 -11.26
CA LYS A 258 22.23 23.54 -10.52
C LYS A 258 20.82 23.02 -10.43
N TRP A 259 20.67 21.70 -10.56
CA TRP A 259 19.45 20.98 -10.24
C TRP A 259 19.36 20.68 -8.75
N ASN A 260 18.20 20.94 -8.16
CA ASN A 260 17.82 20.49 -6.83
C ASN A 260 16.76 19.41 -6.98
N LEU A 261 16.87 18.35 -6.19
CA LEU A 261 15.99 17.19 -6.24
C LEU A 261 15.13 17.12 -4.98
N THR A 262 13.88 16.75 -5.14
CA THR A 262 13.02 16.39 -4.01
C THR A 262 13.07 14.89 -3.77
N ASP A 263 12.58 14.43 -2.62
CA ASP A 263 12.42 12.99 -2.32
C ASP A 263 11.42 12.26 -3.24
N GLN A 264 10.61 13.03 -3.98
CA GLN A 264 9.69 12.56 -5.01
C GLN A 264 10.19 12.86 -6.43
N ALA A 265 11.50 12.93 -6.64
CA ALA A 265 12.06 13.01 -7.98
C ALA A 265 11.89 11.65 -8.69
N CYS A 266 11.23 11.67 -9.87
CA CYS A 266 11.05 10.47 -10.68
C CYS A 266 12.40 9.93 -11.17
N ASP A 267 12.48 8.63 -11.44
CA ASP A 267 13.73 7.99 -11.85
C ASP A 267 13.93 8.03 -13.35
N PHE A 268 12.83 8.01 -14.11
CA PHE A 268 12.80 8.05 -15.57
C PHE A 268 11.73 8.98 -16.08
N ILE A 269 11.98 9.58 -17.26
CA ILE A 269 10.96 10.24 -18.06
C ILE A 269 10.85 9.58 -19.42
N TYR A 270 9.62 9.27 -19.84
CA TYR A 270 9.35 8.76 -21.18
C TYR A 270 8.97 9.92 -22.11
N LEU A 271 9.71 10.08 -23.19
CA LEU A 271 9.60 11.18 -24.14
C LEU A 271 8.88 10.79 -25.42
N GLY A 272 8.71 9.46 -25.69
CA GLY A 272 8.22 8.97 -26.97
C GLY A 272 9.13 9.41 -28.12
N LYS A 273 8.63 10.23 -29.01
CA LYS A 273 9.40 10.81 -30.14
C LYS A 273 10.08 12.15 -29.83
N ASN A 274 9.79 12.73 -28.67
CA ASN A 274 10.29 14.07 -28.30
C ASN A 274 11.75 14.02 -27.87
N LYS A 275 12.39 15.19 -27.89
CA LYS A 275 13.78 15.39 -27.44
C LYS A 275 13.83 16.52 -26.42
N ILE A 276 14.85 16.45 -25.56
CA ILE A 276 15.23 17.51 -24.64
C ILE A 276 16.50 18.19 -25.18
N ASP A 277 16.52 19.51 -25.17
CA ASP A 277 17.62 20.36 -25.67
C ASP A 277 18.44 21.03 -24.56
N PHE A 278 18.27 20.59 -23.33
CA PHE A 278 19.01 21.09 -22.15
C PHE A 278 19.60 19.93 -21.34
N ALA A 279 20.63 20.24 -20.53
CA ALA A 279 21.28 19.26 -19.67
C ALA A 279 20.35 18.80 -18.53
N ILE A 280 20.09 17.51 -18.43
CA ILE A 280 19.26 16.90 -17.39
C ILE A 280 20.09 16.56 -16.13
N PRO A 281 19.44 16.40 -14.95
CA PRO A 281 20.10 15.89 -13.74
C PRO A 281 20.70 14.51 -13.98
N GLY A 282 21.91 14.25 -13.47
CA GLY A 282 22.57 12.95 -13.66
C GLY A 282 21.86 11.74 -13.04
N THR A 283 20.91 11.98 -12.14
CA THR A 283 20.06 10.94 -11.52
C THR A 283 18.83 10.59 -12.34
N LEU A 284 18.46 11.43 -13.32
CA LEU A 284 17.33 11.24 -14.22
C LEU A 284 17.79 10.52 -15.48
N SER A 285 17.01 9.54 -15.94
CA SER A 285 17.22 8.89 -17.23
C SER A 285 16.03 9.12 -18.16
N MET A 286 16.28 9.13 -19.45
CA MET A 286 15.27 9.31 -20.49
C MET A 286 14.96 7.99 -21.18
N ILE A 287 13.69 7.81 -21.54
CA ILE A 287 13.21 6.69 -22.36
C ILE A 287 12.61 7.30 -23.64
N VAL A 288 13.02 6.82 -24.80
CA VAL A 288 12.50 7.25 -26.11
C VAL A 288 12.08 6.04 -26.93
N ASP A 289 11.16 6.24 -27.88
CA ASP A 289 10.79 5.19 -28.82
C ASP A 289 12.04 4.69 -29.55
N ALA A 290 12.17 3.39 -29.75
CA ALA A 290 13.36 2.78 -30.37
C ALA A 290 13.68 3.34 -31.76
N ALA A 291 12.65 3.73 -32.52
CA ALA A 291 12.81 4.37 -33.82
C ALA A 291 13.52 5.75 -33.76
N ASN A 292 13.51 6.41 -32.61
CA ASN A 292 14.12 7.73 -32.38
C ASN A 292 15.44 7.67 -31.61
N TRP A 293 15.81 6.48 -31.13
CA TRP A 293 17.02 6.26 -30.35
C TRP A 293 18.25 5.96 -31.24
N ARG A 294 19.42 6.38 -30.79
CA ARG A 294 20.73 6.09 -31.43
C ARG A 294 21.69 5.56 -30.40
N ALA A 295 22.67 4.74 -30.79
CA ALA A 295 23.65 4.17 -29.88
C ALA A 295 24.49 5.22 -29.12
N THR A 296 24.64 6.42 -29.66
CA THR A 296 25.29 7.55 -28.99
C THR A 296 24.48 8.11 -27.80
N ASP A 297 23.16 7.89 -27.80
CA ASP A 297 22.25 8.42 -26.77
C ASP A 297 22.44 7.67 -25.41
N ASP A 298 23.06 6.48 -25.41
CA ASP A 298 23.44 5.75 -24.17
C ASP A 298 24.36 6.59 -23.25
N TYR A 299 25.21 7.43 -23.85
CA TYR A 299 26.10 8.34 -23.10
C TYR A 299 25.36 9.51 -22.45
N GLU A 300 24.14 9.79 -22.89
CA GLU A 300 23.26 10.84 -22.37
C GLU A 300 22.17 10.29 -21.45
N ASN A 301 22.33 9.08 -20.90
CA ASN A 301 21.35 8.38 -20.08
C ASN A 301 19.98 8.24 -20.78
N THR A 302 19.97 8.05 -22.09
CA THR A 302 18.77 7.90 -22.93
C THR A 302 18.68 6.49 -23.48
N TYR A 303 17.58 5.79 -23.22
CA TYR A 303 17.40 4.36 -23.50
C TYR A 303 16.20 4.09 -24.40
N PRO A 304 16.27 3.06 -25.28
CA PRO A 304 15.19 2.73 -26.18
C PRO A 304 14.06 1.97 -25.50
N TYR A 305 12.83 2.29 -25.90
CA TYR A 305 11.64 1.51 -25.67
C TYR A 305 11.19 0.83 -26.97
N PHE A 306 11.10 -0.49 -26.92
CA PHE A 306 10.71 -1.35 -28.04
C PHE A 306 9.36 -2.01 -27.75
N SER A 307 8.56 -2.25 -28.77
CA SER A 307 7.60 -3.35 -28.74
C SER A 307 8.35 -4.69 -28.83
N SER A 308 7.70 -5.80 -28.48
CA SER A 308 8.29 -7.15 -28.57
C SER A 308 8.86 -7.47 -29.96
N ASN A 309 8.08 -7.18 -31.01
CA ASN A 309 8.46 -7.41 -32.41
C ASN A 309 9.63 -6.53 -32.88
N GLU A 310 9.64 -5.25 -32.50
CA GLU A 310 10.75 -4.35 -32.78
C GLU A 310 12.04 -4.84 -32.13
N PHE A 311 11.96 -5.28 -30.86
CA PHE A 311 13.13 -5.77 -30.14
C PHE A 311 13.75 -7.01 -30.78
N ILE A 312 12.92 -7.98 -31.20
CA ILE A 312 13.38 -9.21 -31.90
C ILE A 312 14.08 -8.87 -33.21
N SER A 313 13.55 -7.90 -33.98
CA SER A 313 14.08 -7.53 -35.30
C SER A 313 15.19 -6.47 -35.26
N ALA A 314 15.40 -5.81 -34.13
CA ALA A 314 16.35 -4.70 -33.99
C ALA A 314 17.80 -5.19 -34.17
N LYS A 315 18.52 -4.54 -35.08
CA LYS A 315 19.97 -4.78 -35.30
C LYS A 315 20.85 -4.02 -34.31
N ILE A 316 20.35 -2.89 -33.80
CA ILE A 316 21.07 -2.02 -32.86
C ILE A 316 20.21 -1.90 -31.60
N LYS A 317 20.81 -2.16 -30.46
CA LYS A 317 20.21 -2.10 -29.12
C LYS A 317 21.15 -1.35 -28.20
N SER A 318 20.63 -0.80 -27.10
CA SER A 318 21.47 -0.24 -26.04
C SER A 318 22.32 -1.35 -25.40
N THR A 319 23.57 -1.04 -25.10
CA THR A 319 24.48 -1.93 -24.38
C THR A 319 24.25 -1.87 -22.87
N HIS A 320 23.41 -0.95 -22.40
CA HIS A 320 23.19 -0.68 -20.98
C HIS A 320 21.77 -1.01 -20.51
N LEU A 321 20.74 -0.55 -21.24
CA LEU A 321 19.34 -0.66 -20.80
C LEU A 321 18.39 -0.62 -21.99
N ASN A 322 17.54 -1.63 -22.13
CA ASN A 322 16.49 -1.72 -23.15
C ASN A 322 15.15 -1.99 -22.48
N PHE A 323 14.15 -1.14 -22.73
CA PHE A 323 12.79 -1.37 -22.28
C PHE A 323 12.00 -2.11 -23.36
N ILE A 324 11.26 -3.16 -22.98
CA ILE A 324 10.51 -4.01 -23.93
C ILE A 324 9.06 -4.11 -23.45
N GLY A 325 8.14 -3.54 -24.22
CA GLY A 325 6.69 -3.66 -24.00
C GLY A 325 6.20 -5.07 -24.27
N LEU A 326 5.51 -5.67 -23.31
CA LEU A 326 4.99 -7.03 -23.38
C LEU A 326 3.52 -7.06 -22.93
N THR A 327 2.70 -7.72 -23.72
CA THR A 327 1.28 -7.97 -23.45
C THR A 327 1.04 -9.44 -23.09
N GLN A 328 -0.19 -9.76 -22.66
CA GLN A 328 -0.61 -11.16 -22.44
C GLN A 328 -0.33 -12.02 -23.68
N LYS A 329 -0.65 -11.50 -24.87
CA LYS A 329 -0.42 -12.20 -26.14
C LYS A 329 1.05 -12.54 -26.36
N ASP A 330 1.96 -11.62 -26.09
CA ASP A 330 3.41 -11.84 -26.22
C ASP A 330 3.89 -13.00 -25.34
N ILE A 331 3.38 -13.07 -24.12
CA ILE A 331 3.82 -14.04 -23.11
C ILE A 331 3.18 -15.42 -23.31
N PHE A 332 1.97 -15.52 -23.84
CA PHE A 332 1.28 -16.82 -23.98
C PHE A 332 1.37 -17.42 -25.39
N GLU A 333 1.57 -16.60 -26.42
CA GLU A 333 1.69 -17.08 -27.80
C GLU A 333 3.13 -17.08 -28.33
N ASN A 334 3.99 -16.16 -27.86
CA ASN A 334 5.32 -15.90 -28.44
C ASN A 334 6.46 -15.96 -27.44
N ALA A 335 6.23 -16.43 -26.20
CA ALA A 335 7.21 -16.40 -25.12
C ALA A 335 8.58 -16.95 -25.50
N ASP A 336 8.64 -18.12 -26.16
CA ASP A 336 9.90 -18.78 -26.46
C ASP A 336 10.83 -17.97 -27.37
N VAL A 337 10.24 -17.22 -28.31
CA VAL A 337 11.02 -16.35 -29.20
C VAL A 337 11.49 -15.11 -28.45
N ILE A 338 10.60 -14.50 -27.68
CA ILE A 338 10.88 -13.28 -26.90
C ILE A 338 11.93 -13.58 -25.83
N LEU A 339 11.72 -14.62 -25.01
CA LEU A 339 12.60 -14.96 -23.89
C LEU A 339 14.00 -15.41 -24.34
N LYS A 340 14.13 -15.96 -25.55
CA LYS A 340 15.44 -16.24 -26.15
C LYS A 340 16.17 -14.98 -26.63
N SER A 341 15.44 -13.89 -26.91
CA SER A 341 16.02 -12.65 -27.43
C SER A 341 16.44 -11.68 -26.35
N ILE A 342 15.90 -11.80 -25.12
CA ILE A 342 16.24 -10.92 -24.00
C ILE A 342 17.55 -11.31 -23.33
N ASP A 343 18.26 -10.33 -22.83
CA ASP A 343 19.52 -10.50 -22.09
C ASP A 343 19.53 -9.68 -20.78
N LYS A 344 20.67 -9.58 -20.14
CA LYS A 344 20.87 -8.86 -18.89
C LYS A 344 20.69 -7.33 -18.98
N THR A 345 20.54 -6.76 -20.17
CA THR A 345 20.28 -5.33 -20.37
C THR A 345 18.80 -5.01 -20.49
N CYS A 346 17.94 -6.02 -20.46
CA CYS A 346 16.51 -5.86 -20.73
C CYS A 346 15.69 -5.66 -19.46
N VAL A 347 14.80 -4.67 -19.49
CA VAL A 347 13.73 -4.43 -18.54
C VAL A 347 12.39 -4.64 -19.24
N LEU A 348 11.53 -5.49 -18.69
CA LEU A 348 10.25 -5.85 -19.29
C LEU A 348 9.17 -4.88 -18.83
N VAL A 349 8.40 -4.32 -19.76
CA VAL A 349 7.29 -3.40 -19.47
C VAL A 349 5.98 -4.14 -19.72
N LEU A 350 5.31 -4.56 -18.65
CA LEU A 350 4.06 -5.30 -18.72
C LEU A 350 2.90 -4.32 -18.96
N GLU A 351 2.18 -4.51 -20.05
CA GLU A 351 1.11 -3.62 -20.49
C GLU A 351 -0.19 -4.38 -20.73
N THR A 352 -1.32 -3.74 -20.41
CA THR A 352 -2.64 -4.26 -20.73
C THR A 352 -3.63 -3.15 -21.07
N LYS A 353 -4.59 -3.48 -21.96
CA LYS A 353 -5.79 -2.69 -22.23
C LYS A 353 -7.04 -3.32 -21.63
N ASN A 354 -6.88 -4.44 -20.89
CA ASN A 354 -7.99 -5.14 -20.27
C ASN A 354 -8.65 -4.26 -19.20
N THR A 355 -9.97 -4.29 -19.14
CA THR A 355 -10.72 -3.64 -18.06
C THR A 355 -10.37 -4.27 -16.71
N HIS A 356 -10.13 -5.59 -16.67
CA HIS A 356 -9.61 -6.32 -15.52
C HIS A 356 -8.07 -6.38 -15.54
N ALA A 357 -7.47 -5.20 -15.48
CA ALA A 357 -6.05 -5.02 -15.72
C ALA A 357 -5.16 -5.72 -14.72
N MET A 358 -5.47 -5.57 -13.42
CA MET A 358 -4.65 -6.13 -12.34
C MET A 358 -4.56 -7.65 -12.45
N ALA A 359 -5.66 -8.34 -12.68
CA ALA A 359 -5.69 -9.79 -12.82
C ALA A 359 -4.88 -10.28 -14.04
N GLU A 360 -4.96 -9.58 -15.19
CA GLU A 360 -4.17 -9.94 -16.37
C GLU A 360 -2.68 -9.70 -16.13
N LEU A 361 -2.29 -8.57 -15.54
CA LEU A 361 -0.90 -8.27 -15.23
C LEU A 361 -0.32 -9.22 -14.18
N ARG A 362 -1.11 -9.60 -13.16
CA ARG A 362 -0.75 -10.63 -12.19
C ARG A 362 -0.51 -11.97 -12.89
N ARG A 363 -1.39 -12.35 -13.84
CA ARG A 363 -1.24 -13.59 -14.60
C ARG A 363 0.03 -13.61 -15.45
N ILE A 364 0.36 -12.49 -16.11
CA ILE A 364 1.62 -12.33 -16.86
C ILE A 364 2.82 -12.46 -15.91
N ALA A 365 2.80 -11.79 -14.77
CA ALA A 365 3.89 -11.84 -13.78
C ALA A 365 4.13 -13.27 -13.27
N ILE A 366 3.07 -13.99 -12.92
CA ILE A 366 3.13 -15.40 -12.51
C ILE A 366 3.77 -16.27 -13.61
N GLU A 367 3.39 -16.07 -14.88
CA GLU A 367 3.97 -16.83 -15.99
C GLU A 367 5.48 -16.57 -16.13
N LEU A 368 5.91 -15.31 -16.06
CA LEU A 368 7.33 -14.96 -16.09
C LEU A 368 8.11 -15.60 -14.93
N MET A 369 7.52 -15.63 -13.73
CA MET A 369 8.12 -16.29 -12.57
C MET A 369 8.21 -17.80 -12.76
N ASN A 370 7.19 -18.45 -13.29
CA ASN A 370 7.16 -19.88 -13.59
C ASN A 370 8.23 -20.28 -14.64
N ARG A 371 8.52 -19.36 -15.56
CA ARG A 371 9.61 -19.51 -16.57
C ARG A 371 10.98 -19.12 -16.05
N ASN A 372 11.09 -18.76 -14.75
CA ASN A 372 12.33 -18.32 -14.07
C ASN A 372 12.97 -17.09 -14.74
N VAL A 373 12.17 -16.16 -15.23
CA VAL A 373 12.66 -14.91 -15.80
C VAL A 373 13.09 -13.98 -14.66
N SER A 374 14.40 -13.72 -14.57
CA SER A 374 14.99 -12.85 -13.54
C SER A 374 15.07 -11.39 -13.93
N ASN A 375 14.82 -11.04 -15.19
CA ASN A 375 14.80 -9.65 -15.62
C ASN A 375 13.82 -8.82 -14.78
N PRO A 376 14.17 -7.58 -14.43
CA PRO A 376 13.22 -6.69 -13.75
C PRO A 376 12.05 -6.37 -14.68
N PHE A 377 10.87 -6.17 -14.09
CA PHE A 377 9.73 -5.73 -14.86
C PHE A 377 9.00 -4.55 -14.24
N ILE A 378 8.45 -3.75 -15.11
CA ILE A 378 7.68 -2.55 -14.86
C ILE A 378 6.23 -2.87 -15.17
N VAL A 379 5.31 -2.36 -14.39
CA VAL A 379 3.90 -2.35 -14.75
C VAL A 379 3.55 -1.00 -15.33
N LYS A 380 2.98 -1.00 -16.54
CA LYS A 380 2.46 0.21 -17.20
C LYS A 380 0.96 0.11 -17.39
N ARG A 381 0.26 1.17 -17.03
CA ARG A 381 -1.18 1.27 -17.19
C ARG A 381 -1.57 2.65 -17.74
N SER A 382 -2.40 2.66 -18.78
CA SER A 382 -3.00 3.88 -19.34
C SER A 382 -4.43 4.05 -18.86
N TYR A 383 -4.79 5.27 -18.45
CA TYR A 383 -6.12 5.65 -18.01
C TYR A 383 -6.66 6.76 -18.91
N ASN A 384 -7.92 6.63 -19.31
CA ASN A 384 -8.63 7.60 -20.14
C ASN A 384 -10.10 7.63 -19.73
N SER A 385 -10.75 8.77 -19.91
CA SER A 385 -12.20 8.92 -19.74
C SER A 385 -12.73 8.62 -18.32
N ILE A 386 -11.90 8.88 -17.30
CA ILE A 386 -12.27 8.83 -15.89
C ILE A 386 -11.92 10.16 -15.21
N SER A 387 -12.51 10.45 -14.07
CA SER A 387 -12.16 11.62 -13.25
C SER A 387 -10.79 11.47 -12.58
N SER A 388 -10.25 12.58 -12.08
CA SER A 388 -9.00 12.54 -11.28
C SER A 388 -9.15 11.75 -9.98
N ASP A 389 -10.31 11.79 -9.35
CA ASP A 389 -10.59 11.03 -8.14
C ASP A 389 -10.68 9.52 -8.43
N GLU A 390 -11.32 9.13 -9.54
CA GLU A 390 -11.32 7.75 -10.00
C GLU A 390 -9.91 7.28 -10.40
N LEU A 391 -9.11 8.13 -11.05
CA LEU A 391 -7.71 7.81 -11.36
C LEU A 391 -6.93 7.46 -10.10
N GLN A 392 -7.08 8.27 -9.04
CA GLN A 392 -6.42 8.03 -7.76
C GLN A 392 -6.76 6.65 -7.20
N LEU A 393 -8.04 6.28 -7.17
CA LEU A 393 -8.50 5.00 -6.62
C LEU A 393 -8.13 3.82 -7.53
N HIS A 394 -8.34 3.95 -8.85
CA HIS A 394 -8.07 2.88 -9.81
C HIS A 394 -6.58 2.58 -9.94
N ALA A 395 -5.73 3.60 -10.05
CA ALA A 395 -4.28 3.41 -10.11
C ALA A 395 -3.76 2.82 -8.80
N SER A 396 -4.24 3.32 -7.65
CA SER A 396 -3.85 2.78 -6.34
C SER A 396 -4.20 1.30 -6.18
N THR A 397 -5.35 0.87 -6.70
CA THR A 397 -5.74 -0.54 -6.71
C THR A 397 -4.89 -1.36 -7.68
N ASP A 398 -4.76 -0.93 -8.95
CA ASP A 398 -4.08 -1.70 -9.99
C ASP A 398 -2.59 -1.93 -9.68
N PHE A 399 -1.89 -0.87 -9.29
CA PHE A 399 -0.47 -0.96 -8.94
C PHE A 399 -0.25 -1.47 -7.51
N GLY A 400 -1.08 -1.03 -6.57
CA GLY A 400 -0.96 -1.41 -5.17
C GLY A 400 -1.09 -2.91 -4.96
N ALA A 401 -2.05 -3.57 -5.61
CA ALA A 401 -2.25 -5.01 -5.52
C ALA A 401 -1.00 -5.80 -6.00
N LEU A 402 -0.40 -5.39 -7.12
CA LEU A 402 0.80 -6.04 -7.64
C LEU A 402 2.04 -5.75 -6.79
N LEU A 403 2.13 -4.55 -6.19
CA LEU A 403 3.20 -4.20 -5.26
C LEU A 403 3.10 -4.99 -3.96
N LEU A 404 1.87 -5.22 -3.44
CA LEU A 404 1.63 -6.06 -2.26
C LEU A 404 1.92 -7.54 -2.52
N ASP A 405 1.82 -8.00 -3.77
CA ASP A 405 2.30 -9.32 -4.20
C ASP A 405 3.84 -9.36 -4.40
N GLY A 406 4.52 -8.22 -4.27
CA GLY A 406 5.98 -8.11 -4.39
C GLY A 406 6.52 -8.12 -5.83
N PHE A 407 5.70 -7.86 -6.85
CA PHE A 407 6.05 -8.13 -8.24
C PHE A 407 6.85 -7.05 -8.95
N PRO A 408 6.35 -5.78 -9.10
CA PRO A 408 6.98 -4.83 -9.99
C PRO A 408 8.23 -4.16 -9.39
N ASP A 409 9.21 -3.93 -10.28
CA ASP A 409 10.42 -3.19 -9.98
C ASP A 409 10.28 -1.69 -10.33
N ALA A 410 9.21 -1.32 -11.02
CA ALA A 410 8.81 0.07 -11.29
C ALA A 410 7.33 0.15 -11.68
N ILE A 411 6.77 1.36 -11.56
CA ILE A 411 5.42 1.68 -12.02
C ILE A 411 5.45 2.83 -13.03
N TRP A 412 4.54 2.76 -14.02
CA TRP A 412 4.37 3.75 -15.07
C TRP A 412 2.89 4.05 -15.27
N ILE A 413 2.45 5.19 -14.76
CA ILE A 413 1.09 5.67 -14.87
C ILE A 413 1.00 6.61 -16.08
N ASP A 414 0.25 6.23 -17.10
CA ASP A 414 -0.07 7.08 -18.23
C ASP A 414 -1.52 7.60 -18.08
N ALA A 415 -1.65 8.86 -17.69
CA ALA A 415 -2.93 9.52 -17.45
C ALA A 415 -2.90 11.01 -17.86
N HIS A 416 -2.11 11.34 -18.89
CA HIS A 416 -1.85 12.70 -19.35
C HIS A 416 -3.11 13.49 -19.75
N THR A 417 -4.21 12.82 -20.10
CA THR A 417 -5.50 13.46 -20.43
C THR A 417 -6.36 13.78 -19.23
N ILE A 418 -5.98 13.28 -18.03
CA ILE A 418 -6.78 13.36 -16.80
C ILE A 418 -6.12 14.27 -15.77
N ALA A 419 -4.80 14.17 -15.63
CA ALA A 419 -4.07 14.84 -14.55
C ALA A 419 -2.73 15.43 -15.02
N SER A 420 -2.23 16.41 -14.28
CA SER A 420 -0.92 16.99 -14.51
C SER A 420 0.22 16.00 -14.19
N PRO A 421 1.41 16.16 -14.79
CA PRO A 421 2.57 15.36 -14.43
C PRO A 421 2.89 15.37 -12.93
N GLN A 422 2.68 16.49 -12.26
CA GLN A 422 2.87 16.61 -10.82
C GLN A 422 1.92 15.72 -10.02
N MET A 423 0.63 15.73 -10.37
CA MET A 423 -0.38 14.90 -9.72
C MET A 423 -0.11 13.41 -9.95
N ILE A 424 0.23 13.02 -11.19
CA ILE A 424 0.55 11.63 -11.53
C ILE A 424 1.80 11.15 -10.78
N ASN A 425 2.82 12.00 -10.70
CA ASN A 425 4.05 11.69 -9.97
C ASN A 425 3.81 11.54 -8.46
N SER A 426 3.06 12.48 -7.85
CA SER A 426 2.64 12.38 -6.45
C SER A 426 1.87 11.10 -6.16
N LEU A 427 0.90 10.77 -7.03
CA LEU A 427 0.12 9.53 -6.96
C LEU A 427 1.02 8.29 -7.02
N GLY A 428 1.97 8.24 -7.95
CA GLY A 428 2.92 7.14 -8.07
C GLY A 428 3.73 6.93 -6.77
N PHE A 429 4.31 7.99 -6.22
CA PHE A 429 5.03 7.92 -4.94
C PHE A 429 4.11 7.58 -3.76
N GLY A 430 2.89 8.10 -3.74
CA GLY A 430 1.88 7.75 -2.75
C GLY A 430 1.52 6.26 -2.76
N ILE A 431 1.37 5.66 -3.95
CA ILE A 431 1.11 4.22 -4.11
C ILE A 431 2.28 3.38 -3.59
N LEU A 432 3.52 3.73 -3.96
CA LEU A 432 4.72 3.02 -3.48
C LEU A 432 4.83 3.10 -1.95
N GLN A 433 4.52 4.25 -1.36
CA GLN A 433 4.54 4.44 0.09
C GLN A 433 3.41 3.67 0.78
N ALA A 434 2.19 3.71 0.25
CA ALA A 434 1.05 2.97 0.78
C ALA A 434 1.27 1.44 0.74
N ALA A 435 1.95 0.94 -0.30
CA ALA A 435 2.39 -0.45 -0.41
C ALA A 435 3.68 -0.75 0.39
N ARG A 436 4.28 0.24 1.07
CA ARG A 436 5.53 0.12 1.86
C ARG A 436 6.75 -0.35 1.07
N THR A 437 6.77 -0.13 -0.24
CA THR A 437 7.86 -0.55 -1.12
C THR A 437 8.90 0.53 -1.37
N ARG A 438 8.50 1.82 -1.27
CA ARG A 438 9.41 2.98 -1.32
C ARG A 438 8.84 4.11 -0.47
N ILE A 439 9.60 4.60 0.49
CA ILE A 439 9.21 5.69 1.38
C ILE A 439 9.81 7.00 0.86
N SER A 440 8.98 8.04 0.69
CA SER A 440 9.37 9.33 0.12
C SER A 440 9.01 10.53 0.97
N LYS A 441 8.19 10.36 2.02
CA LYS A 441 7.75 11.43 2.91
C LYS A 441 7.47 10.89 4.32
N THR A 442 7.15 11.78 5.26
CA THR A 442 6.61 11.40 6.57
C THR A 442 5.29 10.66 6.41
N GLU A 443 5.07 9.58 7.16
CA GLU A 443 3.79 8.88 7.23
C GLU A 443 3.00 9.35 8.45
N TYR A 444 1.73 9.69 8.24
CA TYR A 444 0.81 10.03 9.33
C TYR A 444 -0.22 8.93 9.50
N ILE A 445 -0.29 8.40 10.73
CA ILE A 445 -1.27 7.40 11.16
C ILE A 445 -2.25 8.15 12.05
N SER A 446 -3.35 8.62 11.49
CA SER A 446 -4.32 9.45 12.24
C SER A 446 -5.71 8.84 12.23
N CYS A 447 -6.37 8.87 13.38
CA CYS A 447 -7.70 8.29 13.52
C CYS A 447 -8.78 9.19 12.86
N PRO A 448 -9.93 8.62 12.44
CA PRO A 448 -10.98 9.36 11.73
C PRO A 448 -11.84 10.27 12.63
N SER A 449 -11.46 10.47 13.89
CA SER A 449 -12.28 11.12 14.91
C SER A 449 -13.49 10.28 15.36
N CYS A 450 -13.94 10.48 16.57
CA CYS A 450 -15.14 9.87 17.14
C CYS A 450 -15.61 10.68 18.36
N GLY A 451 -16.72 10.31 18.98
CA GLY A 451 -17.22 10.98 20.19
C GLY A 451 -16.28 10.94 21.42
N ARG A 452 -15.13 10.28 21.32
CA ARG A 452 -14.08 10.24 22.36
C ARG A 452 -12.89 11.14 22.05
N THR A 453 -12.86 11.77 20.87
CA THR A 453 -11.77 12.67 20.47
C THR A 453 -11.74 13.90 21.38
N LEU A 454 -10.55 14.26 21.87
CA LEU A 454 -10.36 15.24 22.93
C LEU A 454 -9.84 16.60 22.43
N PHE A 455 -9.60 16.74 21.13
CA PHE A 455 -9.11 17.94 20.45
C PHE A 455 -9.53 17.95 18.99
N ASP A 456 -9.40 19.08 18.29
CA ASP A 456 -9.61 19.13 16.84
C ASP A 456 -8.49 18.36 16.13
N LEU A 457 -8.87 17.18 15.63
CA LEU A 457 -7.91 16.23 15.03
C LEU A 457 -7.41 16.72 13.67
N GLN A 458 -8.27 17.32 12.85
CA GLN A 458 -7.91 17.82 11.53
C GLN A 458 -6.93 18.99 11.65
N GLU A 459 -7.28 19.99 12.48
CA GLU A 459 -6.42 21.15 12.72
C GLU A 459 -5.05 20.74 13.31
N THR A 460 -5.06 19.79 14.27
CA THR A 460 -3.84 19.32 14.92
C THR A 460 -2.96 18.52 13.94
N THR A 461 -3.57 17.67 13.12
CA THR A 461 -2.85 16.92 12.07
C THR A 461 -2.20 17.87 11.07
N ALA A 462 -2.93 18.90 10.61
CA ALA A 462 -2.40 19.91 9.71
C ALA A 462 -1.23 20.69 10.33
N LYS A 463 -1.31 21.06 11.62
CA LYS A 463 -0.22 21.73 12.36
C LYS A 463 1.03 20.86 12.47
N ILE A 464 0.88 19.59 12.84
CA ILE A 464 2.00 18.64 12.93
C ILE A 464 2.61 18.45 11.54
N ARG A 465 1.79 18.19 10.52
CA ARG A 465 2.19 17.96 9.14
C ARG A 465 3.00 19.13 8.57
N SER A 466 2.55 20.37 8.73
CA SER A 466 3.23 21.56 8.23
C SER A 466 4.68 21.70 8.74
N ARG A 467 4.99 21.09 9.87
CA ARG A 467 6.29 21.16 10.54
C ARG A 467 7.16 19.91 10.38
N THR A 468 6.57 18.77 9.95
CA THR A 468 7.24 17.45 9.95
C THR A 468 7.17 16.74 8.59
N ASP A 469 6.53 17.32 7.57
CA ASP A 469 6.33 16.71 6.24
C ASP A 469 7.62 16.31 5.51
N HIS A 470 8.75 16.93 5.89
CA HIS A 470 10.07 16.69 5.34
C HIS A 470 10.85 15.56 6.03
N LEU A 471 10.32 14.98 7.11
CA LEU A 471 10.97 13.90 7.87
C LEU A 471 10.74 12.55 7.20
N LYS A 472 11.40 12.33 6.09
CA LYS A 472 11.28 11.11 5.29
C LYS A 472 11.54 9.85 6.12
N GLY A 473 10.59 8.92 6.08
CA GLY A 473 10.70 7.63 6.75
C GLY A 473 10.20 7.63 8.19
N ILE A 474 9.91 8.80 8.78
CA ILE A 474 9.34 8.91 10.11
C ILE A 474 7.82 8.68 10.04
N LYS A 475 7.29 7.90 10.97
CA LYS A 475 5.86 7.65 11.13
C LYS A 475 5.35 8.31 12.40
N ILE A 476 4.35 9.18 12.26
CA ILE A 476 3.78 9.92 13.39
C ILE A 476 2.31 9.49 13.57
N GLY A 477 2.02 8.92 14.75
CA GLY A 477 0.67 8.57 15.17
C GLY A 477 -0.04 9.79 15.78
N ILE A 478 -1.25 10.14 15.31
CA ILE A 478 -2.04 11.25 15.84
C ILE A 478 -3.41 10.71 16.22
N MET A 479 -3.61 10.49 17.54
CA MET A 479 -4.77 9.78 18.08
C MET A 479 -5.61 10.66 18.99
N GLY A 480 -6.90 10.74 18.70
CA GLY A 480 -7.84 11.58 19.45
C GLY A 480 -8.04 11.19 20.90
N CYS A 481 -7.76 9.94 21.28
CA CYS A 481 -7.91 9.46 22.66
C CYS A 481 -7.01 8.26 22.98
N ILE A 482 -6.81 8.00 24.30
CA ILE A 482 -5.97 6.89 24.79
C ILE A 482 -6.65 5.51 24.74
N VAL A 483 -7.93 5.43 24.39
CA VAL A 483 -8.68 4.15 24.51
C VAL A 483 -8.15 3.11 23.51
N ASN A 484 -8.06 3.47 22.24
CA ASN A 484 -7.53 2.61 21.18
C ASN A 484 -6.20 3.14 20.62
N GLY A 485 -5.98 4.47 20.76
CA GLY A 485 -4.88 5.18 20.10
C GLY A 485 -3.52 4.50 20.24
N PRO A 486 -3.05 4.14 21.45
CA PRO A 486 -1.76 3.49 21.62
C PRO A 486 -1.60 2.16 20.87
N GLY A 487 -2.68 1.40 20.70
CA GLY A 487 -2.67 0.17 19.90
C GLY A 487 -2.70 0.45 18.40
N GLU A 488 -3.60 1.35 17.97
CA GLU A 488 -3.80 1.69 16.54
C GLU A 488 -2.58 2.39 15.92
N MET A 489 -1.74 3.06 16.74
CA MET A 489 -0.47 3.64 16.29
C MET A 489 0.75 2.73 16.54
N ALA A 490 0.57 1.44 16.72
CA ALA A 490 1.66 0.51 17.09
C ALA A 490 2.84 0.52 16.11
N ASP A 491 2.59 0.88 14.85
CA ASP A 491 3.60 1.04 13.79
C ASP A 491 4.27 2.44 13.77
N ALA A 492 3.82 3.39 14.59
CA ALA A 492 4.35 4.74 14.61
C ALA A 492 5.67 4.82 15.38
N ASP A 493 6.60 5.65 14.88
CA ASP A 493 7.85 5.96 15.58
C ASP A 493 7.61 6.95 16.72
N TYR A 494 6.67 7.87 16.52
CA TYR A 494 6.24 8.87 17.49
C TYR A 494 4.73 8.94 17.59
N GLY A 495 4.20 9.16 18.79
CA GLY A 495 2.76 9.25 19.02
C GLY A 495 2.36 10.54 19.73
N TYR A 496 1.30 11.17 19.21
CA TYR A 496 0.60 12.31 19.81
C TYR A 496 -0.83 11.87 20.16
N VAL A 497 -1.12 11.68 21.43
CA VAL A 497 -2.35 11.01 21.89
C VAL A 497 -3.11 11.86 22.89
N GLY A 498 -4.38 12.15 22.64
CA GLY A 498 -5.28 12.81 23.58
C GLY A 498 -5.48 11.98 24.85
N SER A 499 -5.13 12.51 26.02
CA SER A 499 -5.20 11.81 27.30
C SER A 499 -6.20 12.40 28.31
N GLY A 500 -6.75 13.55 28.02
CA GLY A 500 -7.78 14.26 28.79
C GLY A 500 -8.14 15.59 28.11
N PRO A 501 -9.16 16.32 28.55
CA PRO A 501 -9.50 17.62 28.00
C PRO A 501 -8.29 18.57 28.02
N GLY A 502 -7.84 19.02 26.84
CA GLY A 502 -6.66 19.89 26.68
C GLY A 502 -5.32 19.25 27.07
N LYS A 503 -5.26 17.93 27.26
CA LYS A 503 -4.06 17.19 27.67
C LYS A 503 -3.65 16.16 26.64
N ILE A 504 -2.35 16.11 26.35
CA ILE A 504 -1.72 15.21 25.39
C ILE A 504 -0.65 14.38 26.09
N THR A 505 -0.50 13.15 25.63
CA THR A 505 0.58 12.24 26.01
C THR A 505 1.42 11.92 24.77
N LEU A 506 2.74 12.04 24.87
CA LEU A 506 3.69 11.73 23.81
C LEU A 506 4.30 10.36 24.00
N TYR A 507 4.52 9.68 22.88
CA TYR A 507 5.09 8.35 22.80
C TYR A 507 6.31 8.31 21.88
N LYS A 508 7.28 7.45 22.19
CA LYS A 508 8.31 6.95 21.26
C LYS A 508 8.02 5.46 21.06
N GLY A 509 7.60 5.10 19.85
CA GLY A 509 7.04 3.78 19.61
C GLY A 509 5.87 3.47 20.55
N LYS A 510 5.94 2.37 21.28
CA LYS A 510 4.93 1.96 22.27
C LYS A 510 5.17 2.52 23.70
N VAL A 511 6.27 3.27 23.91
CA VAL A 511 6.67 3.76 25.24
C VAL A 511 6.17 5.18 25.46
N VAL A 512 5.51 5.41 26.60
CA VAL A 512 5.13 6.76 27.04
C VAL A 512 6.37 7.52 27.47
N VAL A 513 6.61 8.69 26.84
CA VAL A 513 7.75 9.56 27.16
C VAL A 513 7.31 10.71 28.07
N GLU A 514 6.22 11.40 27.72
CA GLU A 514 5.75 12.54 28.49
C GLU A 514 4.21 12.52 28.58
N ARG A 515 3.68 12.83 29.78
CA ARG A 515 2.24 12.80 30.08
C ARG A 515 1.68 14.18 30.39
N SER A 516 0.39 14.36 30.11
CA SER A 516 -0.39 15.51 30.55
C SER A 516 0.14 16.87 30.08
N ILE A 517 0.76 16.93 28.90
CA ILE A 517 1.22 18.14 28.26
C ILE A 517 0.00 18.98 27.85
N GLU A 518 0.06 20.30 28.04
CA GLU A 518 -0.96 21.21 27.55
C GLU A 518 -1.01 21.16 26.01
N ALA A 519 -2.21 21.05 25.42
CA ALA A 519 -2.37 20.89 23.97
C ALA A 519 -1.68 21.99 23.16
N GLU A 520 -1.64 23.23 23.68
CA GLU A 520 -0.97 24.38 23.04
C GLU A 520 0.56 24.19 22.90
N LYS A 521 1.16 23.42 23.80
CA LYS A 521 2.63 23.14 23.83
C LYS A 521 3.00 21.80 23.23
N ALA A 522 2.01 20.93 23.00
CA ALA A 522 2.27 19.54 22.71
C ALA A 522 2.88 19.30 21.32
N VAL A 523 2.60 20.16 20.34
CA VAL A 523 3.25 20.07 19.01
C VAL A 523 4.73 20.43 19.10
N ASP A 524 5.10 21.47 19.86
CA ASP A 524 6.50 21.83 20.10
C ASP A 524 7.23 20.73 20.88
N ALA A 525 6.57 20.14 21.88
CA ALA A 525 7.10 19.03 22.65
C ALA A 525 7.35 17.79 21.74
N LEU A 526 6.44 17.47 20.82
CA LEU A 526 6.62 16.39 19.84
C LEU A 526 7.86 16.64 18.96
N ILE A 527 8.03 17.87 18.47
CA ILE A 527 9.19 18.22 17.64
C ILE A 527 10.49 18.11 18.45
N ASN A 528 10.50 18.57 19.69
CA ASN A 528 11.65 18.42 20.57
C ASN A 528 11.97 16.95 20.83
N LEU A 529 10.95 16.11 21.06
CA LEU A 529 11.11 14.66 21.22
C LEU A 529 11.78 14.04 19.98
N ILE A 530 11.35 14.42 18.77
CA ILE A 530 11.97 13.94 17.52
C ILE A 530 13.45 14.39 17.42
N LYS A 531 13.75 15.64 17.81
CA LYS A 531 15.12 16.19 17.83
C LYS A 531 16.01 15.46 18.84
N GLU A 532 15.53 15.21 20.04
CA GLU A 532 16.26 14.53 21.11
C GLU A 532 16.65 13.09 20.74
N HIS A 533 15.85 12.45 19.89
CA HIS A 533 16.15 11.10 19.40
C HIS A 533 17.00 11.07 18.13
N GLY A 534 17.40 12.23 17.59
CA GLY A 534 18.27 12.33 16.42
C GLY A 534 17.57 12.08 15.07
N ASP A 535 16.24 11.98 15.07
CA ASP A 535 15.43 11.72 13.88
C ASP A 535 14.98 13.02 13.15
N TRP A 536 15.42 14.18 13.67
CA TRP A 536 15.12 15.46 13.06
C TRP A 536 16.14 15.82 12.00
N VAL A 537 15.66 16.19 10.83
CA VAL A 537 16.44 16.81 9.75
C VAL A 537 15.93 18.23 9.57
N GLU A 538 16.83 19.23 9.47
CA GLU A 538 16.39 20.60 9.21
C GLU A 538 15.78 20.71 7.81
N LYS A 539 14.65 21.41 7.72
CA LYS A 539 13.98 21.65 6.43
C LYS A 539 14.91 22.53 5.58
N GLU A 540 15.39 21.99 4.45
CA GLU A 540 16.14 22.82 3.51
C GLU A 540 15.30 24.04 3.13
N LEU A 541 15.84 25.24 3.40
CA LEU A 541 15.18 26.49 3.02
C LEU A 541 15.02 26.48 1.50
N LYS A 542 13.78 26.29 1.04
CA LYS A 542 13.45 26.57 -0.36
C LYS A 542 13.65 28.07 -0.55
N PHE A 543 14.77 28.45 -1.15
CA PHE A 543 14.91 29.82 -1.65
C PHE A 543 13.84 30.04 -2.72
N ASN A 544 12.86 30.87 -2.37
CA ASN A 544 11.78 31.33 -3.29
C ASN A 544 12.38 32.07 -4.48
#